data_256506cc92d21981b2ad7c2b7322de1c
#
_entry.id   256506cc92d21981b2ad7c2b7322de1c
#
_cell.length_a   1.000
_cell.length_b   1.000
_cell.length_c   1.000
_cell.angle_alpha   90.00
_cell.angle_beta   90.00
_cell.angle_gamma   90.00
#
_symmetry.space_group_name_H-M   'P 1'
#
loop_
_entity.id
_entity.type
_entity.pdbx_description
1 polymer ?
#
loop_
_entity_poly.entity_id
_entity_poly.type
_entity_poly.pdbx_seq_one_letter_code
_entity_poly.pdbx_strand_id
1 'polypeptide(L)'
;MNIQRETIRHVLATLAYRTQKALRDADENFSDFSAGNNVRTPHELVRHMSSVIGYARTFFIGGVFRAEMLPSFDDEVERFHALIADLSAHLAAGTEIKQITLLKLLQGPISDAMTHAGQLALLRRLAGSPVASENFIFADISADRLGSDQPLPAAPDSAWFGKLMHYAWKWKKFIQRKKITR
;
A
#
# COMPACT_ATOMS: atom_id res chain seq x y z
N MET A 1 -14.25 -5.16 -25.06
CA MET A 1 -13.51 -4.89 -23.79
C MET A 1 -13.44 -3.39 -23.60
N ASN A 2 -13.80 -2.85 -22.43
CA ASN A 2 -13.76 -1.40 -22.16
C ASN A 2 -12.37 -1.02 -21.64
N ILE A 3 -11.57 -0.33 -22.45
CA ILE A 3 -10.20 0.04 -22.14
C ILE A 3 -10.06 0.83 -20.82
N GLN A 4 -11.03 1.68 -20.48
CA GLN A 4 -10.99 2.44 -19.23
C GLN A 4 -11.11 1.53 -18.00
N ARG A 5 -11.97 0.49 -18.06
CA ARG A 5 -12.14 -0.48 -16.98
C ARG A 5 -10.86 -1.31 -16.80
N GLU A 6 -10.28 -1.77 -17.90
CA GLU A 6 -9.02 -2.53 -17.85
C GLU A 6 -7.86 -1.68 -17.31
N THR A 7 -7.79 -0.41 -17.69
CA THR A 7 -6.80 0.51 -17.11
C THR A 7 -6.97 0.64 -15.59
N ILE A 8 -8.22 0.79 -15.11
CA ILE A 8 -8.48 0.90 -13.67
C ILE A 8 -8.15 -0.41 -12.95
N ARG A 9 -8.48 -1.57 -13.52
CA ARG A 9 -8.09 -2.88 -12.97
C ARG A 9 -6.58 -3.01 -12.84
N HIS A 10 -5.83 -2.57 -13.84
CA HIS A 10 -4.36 -2.56 -13.77
C HIS A 10 -3.84 -1.60 -12.68
N VAL A 11 -4.48 -0.44 -12.49
CA VAL A 11 -4.13 0.48 -11.39
C VAL A 11 -4.44 -0.13 -10.03
N LEU A 12 -5.54 -0.87 -9.88
CA LEU A 12 -5.85 -1.62 -8.65
C LEU A 12 -4.81 -2.70 -8.36
N ALA A 13 -4.36 -3.43 -9.38
CA ALA A 13 -3.26 -4.40 -9.24
C ALA A 13 -1.93 -3.71 -8.87
N THR A 14 -1.66 -2.53 -9.44
CA THR A 14 -0.51 -1.71 -9.05
C THR A 14 -0.59 -1.28 -7.58
N LEU A 15 -1.79 -0.91 -7.11
CA LEU A 15 -2.03 -0.57 -5.71
C LEU A 15 -1.79 -1.77 -4.78
N ALA A 16 -2.32 -2.95 -5.13
CA ALA A 16 -2.09 -4.19 -4.38
C ALA A 16 -0.59 -4.52 -4.29
N TYR A 17 0.12 -4.48 -5.42
CA TYR A 17 1.55 -4.71 -5.50
C TYR A 17 2.36 -3.75 -4.61
N ARG A 18 2.12 -2.44 -4.74
CA ARG A 18 2.86 -1.41 -3.98
C ARG A 18 2.58 -1.48 -2.49
N THR A 19 1.34 -1.75 -2.10
CA THR A 19 0.96 -1.94 -0.70
C THR A 19 1.68 -3.15 -0.13
N GLN A 20 1.58 -4.30 -0.79
CA GLN A 20 2.24 -5.52 -0.32
C GLN A 20 3.77 -5.39 -0.28
N LYS A 21 4.37 -4.71 -1.26
CA LYS A 21 5.79 -4.39 -1.21
C LYS A 21 6.16 -3.56 0.02
N ALA A 22 5.34 -2.61 0.43
CA ALA A 22 5.58 -1.80 1.63
C ALA A 22 5.41 -2.59 2.92
N LEU A 23 4.59 -3.65 2.92
CA LEU A 23 4.29 -4.46 4.10
C LEU A 23 5.16 -5.71 4.24
N ARG A 24 5.69 -6.23 3.13
CA ARG A 24 6.51 -7.45 3.12
C ARG A 24 7.69 -7.33 4.06
N ASP A 25 7.92 -8.37 4.87
CA ASP A 25 9.02 -8.46 5.85
C ASP A 25 9.06 -7.25 6.80
N ALA A 26 7.89 -6.72 7.15
CA ALA A 26 7.78 -5.70 8.18
C ALA A 26 8.11 -6.29 9.55
N ASP A 27 8.79 -5.48 10.40
CA ASP A 27 9.03 -5.87 11.78
C ASP A 27 7.69 -6.04 12.51
N GLU A 28 7.63 -6.95 13.49
CA GLU A 28 6.41 -7.27 14.24
C GLU A 28 5.71 -6.04 14.84
N ASN A 29 6.47 -5.03 15.24
CA ASN A 29 5.95 -3.80 15.83
C ASN A 29 5.60 -2.72 14.80
N PHE A 30 5.69 -3.02 13.49
CA PHE A 30 5.44 -2.02 12.45
C PHE A 30 3.99 -1.54 12.45
N SER A 31 3.03 -2.41 12.73
CA SER A 31 1.61 -2.08 12.77
C SER A 31 1.29 -0.89 13.66
N ASP A 32 1.98 -0.79 14.80
CA ASP A 32 1.75 0.21 15.85
C ASP A 32 2.76 1.36 15.80
N PHE A 33 3.66 1.38 14.80
CA PHE A 33 4.66 2.44 14.68
C PHE A 33 4.00 3.81 14.61
N SER A 34 4.37 4.71 15.52
CA SER A 34 3.91 6.09 15.56
C SER A 34 5.02 7.03 15.09
N ALA A 35 4.75 7.78 14.03
CA ALA A 35 5.64 8.85 13.56
C ALA A 35 5.43 10.18 14.33
N GLY A 36 4.50 10.23 15.28
CA GLY A 36 4.12 11.45 16.01
C GLY A 36 3.19 12.36 15.20
N ASN A 37 2.90 13.55 15.74
CA ASN A 37 2.14 14.62 15.06
C ASN A 37 0.78 14.17 14.50
N ASN A 38 0.08 13.26 15.17
CA ASN A 38 -1.20 12.68 14.73
C ASN A 38 -1.15 11.97 13.35
N VAL A 39 0.02 11.53 12.93
CA VAL A 39 0.16 10.65 11.76
C VAL A 39 -0.43 9.29 12.10
N ARG A 40 -1.27 8.75 11.20
CA ARG A 40 -1.84 7.40 11.37
C ARG A 40 -0.74 6.36 11.51
N THR A 41 -0.94 5.40 12.42
CA THR A 41 -0.12 4.18 12.44
C THR A 41 -0.33 3.38 11.15
N PRO A 42 0.56 2.46 10.78
CA PRO A 42 0.34 1.57 9.63
C PRO A 42 -0.98 0.81 9.69
N HIS A 43 -1.39 0.34 10.87
CA HIS A 43 -2.68 -0.34 11.06
C HIS A 43 -3.86 0.59 10.74
N GLU A 44 -3.88 1.79 11.33
CA GLU A 44 -4.89 2.80 11.05
C GLU A 44 -4.90 3.22 9.57
N LEU A 45 -3.73 3.25 8.93
CA LEU A 45 -3.60 3.64 7.53
C LEU A 45 -4.17 2.58 6.60
N VAL A 46 -3.89 1.28 6.81
CA VAL A 46 -4.47 0.19 6.03
C VAL A 46 -5.99 0.12 6.23
N ARG A 47 -6.49 0.29 7.47
CA ARG A 47 -7.92 0.44 7.73
C ARG A 47 -8.54 1.60 6.93
N HIS A 48 -7.87 2.75 6.88
CA HIS A 48 -8.34 3.88 6.11
C HIS A 48 -8.35 3.57 4.60
N MET A 49 -7.33 2.92 4.07
CA MET A 49 -7.29 2.45 2.68
C MET A 49 -8.44 1.48 2.38
N SER A 50 -8.75 0.57 3.31
CA SER A 50 -9.94 -0.31 3.23
C SER A 50 -11.24 0.50 3.17
N SER A 51 -11.37 1.56 3.98
CA SER A 51 -12.54 2.46 3.93
C SER A 51 -12.67 3.15 2.57
N VAL A 52 -11.57 3.62 2.02
CA VAL A 52 -11.52 4.33 0.73
C VAL A 52 -11.93 3.41 -0.42
N ILE A 53 -11.38 2.19 -0.48
CA ILE A 53 -11.69 1.21 -1.54
C ILE A 53 -13.12 0.66 -1.35
N GLY A 54 -13.54 0.39 -0.11
CA GLY A 54 -14.91 -0.02 0.18
C GLY A 54 -15.94 1.06 -0.18
N TYR A 55 -15.62 2.33 0.03
CA TYR A 55 -16.44 3.46 -0.46
C TYR A 55 -16.51 3.45 -2.00
N ALA A 56 -15.38 3.26 -2.70
CA ALA A 56 -15.36 3.15 -4.16
C ALA A 56 -16.31 2.05 -4.67
N ARG A 57 -16.38 0.91 -3.98
CA ARG A 57 -17.27 -0.21 -4.29
C ARG A 57 -18.74 0.18 -4.20
N THR A 58 -19.13 1.06 -3.29
CA THR A 58 -20.54 1.45 -3.13
C THR A 58 -21.14 2.10 -4.37
N PHE A 59 -20.34 2.67 -5.26
CA PHE A 59 -20.82 3.19 -6.54
C PHE A 59 -21.27 2.09 -7.53
N PHE A 60 -20.97 0.84 -7.26
CA PHE A 60 -21.45 -0.31 -8.05
C PHE A 60 -22.64 -1.00 -7.38
N ILE A 61 -22.56 -1.21 -6.06
CA ILE A 61 -23.55 -2.02 -5.32
C ILE A 61 -24.53 -1.19 -4.47
N GLY A 62 -24.26 0.10 -4.30
CA GLY A 62 -25.04 0.97 -3.40
C GLY A 62 -24.62 0.84 -1.94
N GLY A 63 -25.38 1.50 -1.07
CA GLY A 63 -25.15 1.49 0.38
C GLY A 63 -24.06 2.43 0.86
N VAL A 64 -23.59 2.21 2.09
CA VAL A 64 -22.53 2.96 2.77
C VAL A 64 -21.48 1.96 3.25
N PHE A 65 -20.22 2.31 3.14
CA PHE A 65 -19.13 1.50 3.67
C PHE A 65 -18.20 2.35 4.53
N ARG A 66 -17.90 1.88 5.73
CA ARG A 66 -16.89 2.41 6.61
C ARG A 66 -16.22 1.23 7.34
N ALA A 67 -14.92 1.08 7.14
CA ALA A 67 -14.18 0.04 7.82
C ALA A 67 -13.98 0.40 9.30
N GLU A 68 -14.45 -0.48 10.19
CA GLU A 68 -14.06 -0.45 11.59
C GLU A 68 -12.69 -1.12 11.75
N MET A 69 -11.93 -0.75 12.78
CA MET A 69 -10.63 -1.36 13.07
C MET A 69 -10.80 -2.85 13.35
N LEU A 70 -10.04 -3.69 12.68
CA LEU A 70 -9.95 -5.11 13.01
C LEU A 70 -8.90 -5.34 14.10
N PRO A 71 -9.02 -6.43 14.88
CA PRO A 71 -8.11 -6.71 15.99
C PRO A 71 -6.66 -6.92 15.56
N SER A 72 -6.42 -7.56 14.42
CA SER A 72 -5.08 -7.83 13.91
C SER A 72 -4.75 -7.01 12.66
N PHE A 73 -3.48 -6.69 12.49
CA PHE A 73 -2.98 -6.02 11.30
C PHE A 73 -3.11 -6.89 10.04
N ASP A 74 -2.88 -8.20 10.19
CA ASP A 74 -2.98 -9.14 9.07
C ASP A 74 -4.42 -9.25 8.56
N ASP A 75 -5.42 -9.29 9.44
CA ASP A 75 -6.84 -9.26 9.05
C ASP A 75 -7.19 -7.96 8.31
N GLU A 76 -6.59 -6.84 8.73
CA GLU A 76 -6.80 -5.55 8.09
C GLU A 76 -6.20 -5.54 6.67
N VAL A 77 -5.00 -6.11 6.49
CA VAL A 77 -4.34 -6.26 5.19
C VAL A 77 -5.15 -7.20 4.29
N GLU A 78 -5.64 -8.32 4.82
CA GLU A 78 -6.50 -9.26 4.08
C GLU A 78 -7.79 -8.58 3.62
N ARG A 79 -8.47 -7.86 4.50
CA ARG A 79 -9.67 -7.08 4.14
C ARG A 79 -9.40 -6.08 3.03
N PHE A 80 -8.29 -5.38 3.09
CA PHE A 80 -7.91 -4.41 2.05
C PHE A 80 -7.76 -5.09 0.68
N HIS A 81 -7.05 -6.21 0.61
CA HIS A 81 -6.88 -6.98 -0.63
C HIS A 81 -8.20 -7.56 -1.14
N ALA A 82 -9.06 -8.06 -0.24
CA ALA A 82 -10.39 -8.55 -0.60
C ALA A 82 -11.27 -7.46 -1.23
N LEU A 83 -11.22 -6.22 -0.69
CA LEU A 83 -11.95 -5.08 -1.24
C LEU A 83 -11.43 -4.65 -2.61
N ILE A 84 -10.12 -4.70 -2.85
CA ILE A 84 -9.51 -4.46 -4.17
C ILE A 84 -9.99 -5.51 -5.16
N ALA A 85 -9.99 -6.78 -4.78
CA ALA A 85 -10.43 -7.89 -5.64
C ALA A 85 -11.90 -7.76 -6.01
N ASP A 86 -12.77 -7.44 -5.05
CA ASP A 86 -14.20 -7.25 -5.28
C ASP A 86 -14.48 -6.04 -6.20
N LEU A 87 -13.82 -4.90 -5.97
CA LEU A 87 -13.92 -3.73 -6.86
C LEU A 87 -13.46 -4.06 -8.29
N SER A 88 -12.36 -4.79 -8.43
CA SER A 88 -11.86 -5.26 -9.73
C SER A 88 -12.85 -6.21 -10.43
N ALA A 89 -13.52 -7.08 -9.67
CA ALA A 89 -14.54 -8.00 -10.21
C ALA A 89 -15.74 -7.22 -10.79
N HIS A 90 -16.23 -6.18 -10.10
CA HIS A 90 -17.29 -5.31 -10.64
C HIS A 90 -16.87 -4.61 -11.95
N LEU A 91 -15.62 -4.17 -12.03
CA LEU A 91 -15.07 -3.58 -13.26
C LEU A 91 -14.99 -4.59 -14.39
N ALA A 92 -14.51 -5.81 -14.12
CA ALA A 92 -14.40 -6.90 -15.09
C ALA A 92 -15.77 -7.35 -15.61
N ALA A 93 -16.74 -7.49 -14.70
CA ALA A 93 -18.11 -7.88 -15.04
C ALA A 93 -18.88 -6.80 -15.84
N GLY A 94 -18.33 -5.60 -16.00
CA GLY A 94 -19.03 -4.51 -16.66
C GLY A 94 -20.17 -3.92 -15.82
N THR A 95 -20.22 -4.18 -14.50
CA THR A 95 -21.26 -3.66 -13.61
C THR A 95 -21.40 -2.15 -13.78
N GLU A 96 -22.63 -1.67 -13.90
CA GLU A 96 -22.90 -0.25 -14.06
C GLU A 96 -22.39 0.55 -12.85
N ILE A 97 -21.62 1.61 -13.10
CA ILE A 97 -21.22 2.57 -12.07
C ILE A 97 -22.29 3.65 -11.94
N LYS A 98 -22.71 3.95 -10.72
CA LYS A 98 -23.77 4.90 -10.41
C LYS A 98 -23.20 6.17 -9.81
N GLN A 99 -23.85 7.31 -10.05
CA GLN A 99 -23.58 8.63 -9.44
C GLN A 99 -22.26 9.29 -9.85
N ILE A 100 -21.25 8.54 -10.27
CA ILE A 100 -19.94 9.07 -10.70
C ILE A 100 -19.48 8.41 -12.00
N THR A 101 -18.43 8.96 -12.61
CA THR A 101 -17.76 8.35 -13.77
C THR A 101 -16.58 7.49 -13.34
N LEU A 102 -16.12 6.60 -14.23
CA LEU A 102 -14.89 5.82 -14.02
C LEU A 102 -13.67 6.73 -13.80
N LEU A 103 -13.64 7.90 -14.43
CA LEU A 103 -12.57 8.87 -14.24
C LEU A 103 -12.57 9.45 -12.82
N LYS A 104 -13.75 9.77 -12.27
CA LYS A 104 -13.87 10.21 -10.87
C LYS A 104 -13.53 9.13 -9.87
N LEU A 105 -13.84 7.87 -10.18
CA LEU A 105 -13.43 6.72 -9.38
C LEU A 105 -11.89 6.62 -9.30
N LEU A 106 -11.21 6.79 -10.43
CA LEU A 106 -9.75 6.80 -10.48
C LEU A 106 -9.15 8.01 -9.77
N GLN A 107 -9.65 9.21 -10.09
CA GLN A 107 -9.16 10.48 -9.53
C GLN A 107 -9.31 10.58 -8.01
N GLY A 108 -10.42 10.11 -7.45
CA GLY A 108 -10.73 10.16 -6.03
C GLY A 108 -10.18 8.93 -5.29
N PRO A 109 -11.03 7.95 -4.95
CA PRO A 109 -10.66 6.91 -3.99
C PRO A 109 -9.46 6.06 -4.41
N ILE A 110 -9.28 5.75 -5.68
CA ILE A 110 -8.15 4.90 -6.10
C ILE A 110 -6.82 5.66 -6.01
N SER A 111 -6.78 6.93 -6.44
CA SER A 111 -5.56 7.75 -6.32
C SER A 111 -5.25 8.09 -4.85
N ASP A 112 -6.27 8.28 -4.01
CA ASP A 112 -6.09 8.47 -2.58
C ASP A 112 -5.45 7.24 -1.93
N ALA A 113 -5.97 6.04 -2.17
CA ALA A 113 -5.37 4.80 -1.68
C ALA A 113 -3.92 4.60 -2.19
N MET A 114 -3.62 4.99 -3.45
CA MET A 114 -2.26 4.92 -4.00
C MET A 114 -1.31 5.87 -3.26
N THR A 115 -1.77 7.05 -2.86
CA THR A 115 -0.99 7.98 -2.03
C THR A 115 -0.65 7.36 -0.68
N HIS A 116 -1.61 6.66 -0.07
CA HIS A 116 -1.42 5.98 1.20
C HIS A 116 -0.46 4.78 1.11
N ALA A 117 -0.41 4.06 0.00
CA ALA A 117 0.61 3.03 -0.23
C ALA A 117 2.04 3.62 -0.20
N GLY A 118 2.21 4.84 -0.73
CA GLY A 118 3.47 5.59 -0.61
C GLY A 118 3.79 6.00 0.84
N GLN A 119 2.77 6.37 1.63
CA GLN A 119 2.93 6.68 3.05
C GLN A 119 3.34 5.44 3.86
N LEU A 120 2.80 4.25 3.59
CA LEU A 120 3.26 3.00 4.21
C LEU A 120 4.76 2.76 3.99
N ALA A 121 5.24 2.95 2.75
CA ALA A 121 6.67 2.83 2.44
C ALA A 121 7.53 3.89 3.16
N LEU A 122 7.00 5.10 3.37
CA LEU A 122 7.64 6.13 4.17
C LEU A 122 7.68 5.75 5.66
N LEU A 123 6.56 5.29 6.22
CA LEU A 123 6.49 4.84 7.62
C LEU A 123 7.46 3.68 7.89
N ARG A 124 7.60 2.71 6.96
CA ARG A 124 8.63 1.67 7.03
C ARG A 124 10.04 2.24 7.17
N ARG A 125 10.35 3.29 6.42
CA ARG A 125 11.65 3.97 6.49
C ARG A 125 11.85 4.68 7.83
N LEU A 126 10.83 5.36 8.32
CA LEU A 126 10.86 6.03 9.62
C LEU A 126 10.96 5.05 10.80
N ALA A 127 10.34 3.89 10.67
CA ALA A 127 10.43 2.80 11.64
C ALA A 127 11.79 2.07 11.64
N GLY A 128 12.72 2.43 10.73
CA GLY A 128 14.05 1.83 10.67
C GLY A 128 14.15 0.53 9.86
N SER A 129 13.07 0.09 9.21
CA SER A 129 12.97 -1.11 8.37
C SER A 129 12.62 -0.76 6.91
N PRO A 130 13.48 0.00 6.20
CA PRO A 130 13.13 0.58 4.91
C PRO A 130 12.97 -0.46 3.80
N VAL A 131 11.97 -0.26 2.94
CA VAL A 131 11.81 -1.01 1.70
C VAL A 131 12.75 -0.48 0.65
N ALA A 132 13.41 -1.37 -0.09
CA ALA A 132 14.28 -0.99 -1.20
C ALA A 132 13.50 -0.28 -2.30
N SER A 133 14.17 0.67 -2.95
CA SER A 133 13.68 1.28 -4.19
C SER A 133 13.57 0.24 -5.30
N GLU A 134 12.65 0.47 -6.23
CA GLU A 134 12.44 -0.41 -7.38
C GLU A 134 12.06 0.42 -8.60
N ASN A 135 12.52 0.01 -9.77
CA ASN A 135 12.01 0.52 -11.02
C ASN A 135 10.72 -0.21 -11.38
N PHE A 136 9.58 0.39 -11.03
CA PHE A 136 8.24 -0.20 -11.23
C PHE A 136 7.85 -0.43 -12.69
N ILE A 137 8.60 0.11 -13.66
CA ILE A 137 8.35 -0.18 -15.08
C ILE A 137 8.55 -1.66 -15.41
N PHE A 138 9.40 -2.35 -14.63
CA PHE A 138 9.70 -3.77 -14.79
C PHE A 138 8.96 -4.67 -13.81
N ALA A 139 8.11 -4.09 -12.95
CA ALA A 139 7.35 -4.87 -11.98
C ALA A 139 6.36 -5.80 -12.68
N ASP A 140 6.30 -7.06 -12.25
CA ASP A 140 5.33 -8.04 -12.74
C ASP A 140 3.97 -7.81 -12.08
N ILE A 141 3.17 -6.93 -12.67
CA ILE A 141 1.84 -6.55 -12.20
C ILE A 141 0.78 -7.15 -13.11
N SER A 142 -0.09 -7.98 -12.54
CA SER A 142 -1.22 -8.61 -13.23
C SER A 142 -2.55 -8.18 -12.62
N ALA A 143 -3.53 -7.82 -13.46
CA ALA A 143 -4.89 -7.47 -13.03
C ALA A 143 -5.64 -8.63 -12.34
N ASP A 144 -5.11 -9.85 -12.44
CA ASP A 144 -5.66 -11.05 -11.82
C ASP A 144 -4.96 -11.40 -10.48
N ARG A 145 -3.91 -10.66 -10.10
CA ARG A 145 -3.16 -10.84 -8.85
C ARG A 145 -3.37 -9.64 -7.93
N LEU A 146 -4.37 -9.74 -7.07
CA LEU A 146 -4.86 -8.64 -6.23
C LEU A 146 -4.69 -8.92 -4.73
N GLY A 147 -4.27 -10.12 -4.35
CA GLY A 147 -4.01 -10.55 -2.98
C GLY A 147 -2.63 -10.14 -2.46
N SER A 148 -2.26 -10.66 -1.30
CA SER A 148 -0.97 -10.46 -0.65
C SER A 148 0.19 -11.24 -1.29
N ASP A 149 -0.10 -12.22 -2.14
CA ASP A 149 0.87 -13.09 -2.83
C ASP A 149 1.55 -12.41 -4.02
N GLN A 150 2.03 -11.20 -3.83
CA GLN A 150 2.69 -10.43 -4.88
C GLN A 150 4.11 -10.94 -5.15
N PRO A 151 4.60 -10.90 -6.41
CA PRO A 151 5.96 -11.32 -6.75
C PRO A 151 7.01 -10.43 -6.07
N LEU A 152 8.22 -10.95 -5.97
CA LEU A 152 9.37 -10.15 -5.55
C LEU A 152 9.68 -9.06 -6.59
N PRO A 153 10.29 -7.93 -6.16
CA PRO A 153 10.72 -6.89 -7.09
C PRO A 153 11.59 -7.42 -8.21
N ALA A 154 11.19 -7.19 -9.47
CA ALA A 154 11.93 -7.65 -10.64
C ALA A 154 13.16 -6.79 -10.93
N ALA A 155 13.13 -5.50 -10.55
CA ALA A 155 14.24 -4.56 -10.78
C ALA A 155 14.49 -3.71 -9.51
N PRO A 156 14.98 -4.34 -8.41
CA PRO A 156 15.33 -3.60 -7.21
C PRO A 156 16.53 -2.69 -7.48
N ASP A 157 16.51 -1.47 -6.92
CA ASP A 157 17.64 -0.56 -7.00
C ASP A 157 18.75 -0.99 -6.02
N SER A 158 19.70 -1.76 -6.50
CA SER A 158 20.85 -2.25 -5.72
C SER A 158 21.78 -1.12 -5.23
N ALA A 159 21.89 -0.02 -5.98
CA ALA A 159 22.68 1.14 -5.57
C ALA A 159 22.07 1.84 -4.34
N TRP A 160 20.77 1.73 -4.17
CA TRP A 160 20.07 2.26 -3.01
C TRP A 160 20.39 1.46 -1.73
N PHE A 161 20.49 0.13 -1.82
CA PHE A 161 20.95 -0.73 -0.73
C PHE A 161 22.36 -0.37 -0.26
N GLY A 162 23.28 -0.12 -1.19
CA GLY A 162 24.64 0.32 -0.87
C GLY A 162 24.66 1.63 -0.07
N LYS A 163 23.80 2.59 -0.42
CA LYS A 163 23.66 3.84 0.33
C LYS A 163 23.08 3.60 1.74
N LEU A 164 22.07 2.75 1.89
CA LEU A 164 21.49 2.40 3.18
C LEU A 164 22.50 1.76 4.12
N MET A 165 23.25 0.78 3.64
CA MET A 165 24.29 0.12 4.42
C MET A 165 25.38 1.11 4.87
N HIS A 166 25.74 2.05 4.00
CA HIS A 166 26.69 3.11 4.32
C HIS A 166 26.16 4.05 5.41
N TYR A 167 24.90 4.46 5.36
CA TYR A 167 24.28 5.30 6.38
C TYR A 167 24.07 4.55 7.70
N ALA A 168 23.62 3.30 7.68
CA ALA A 168 23.46 2.48 8.87
C ALA A 168 24.80 2.27 9.60
N TRP A 169 25.89 2.05 8.84
CA TRP A 169 27.24 1.95 9.39
C TRP A 169 27.72 3.30 10.01
N LYS A 170 27.46 4.44 9.37
CA LYS A 170 27.76 5.77 9.93
C LYS A 170 26.99 6.04 11.24
N TRP A 171 25.70 5.66 11.29
CA TRP A 171 24.87 5.77 12.50
C TRP A 171 25.39 4.92 13.64
N LYS A 172 25.72 3.65 13.39
CA LYS A 172 26.32 2.79 14.42
C LYS A 172 27.61 3.39 14.99
N LYS A 173 28.50 3.91 14.15
CA LYS A 173 29.72 4.59 14.59
C LYS A 173 29.43 5.87 15.40
N PHE A 174 28.44 6.64 15.01
CA PHE A 174 28.04 7.86 15.72
C PHE A 174 27.51 7.55 17.12
N ILE A 175 26.65 6.53 17.26
CA ILE A 175 26.12 6.10 18.57
C ILE A 175 27.22 5.53 19.45
N GLN A 176 28.14 4.75 18.92
CA GLN A 176 29.27 4.23 19.69
C GLN A 176 30.18 5.34 20.21
N ARG A 177 30.47 6.37 19.41
CA ARG A 177 31.28 7.53 19.86
C ARG A 177 30.63 8.31 21.01
N LYS A 178 29.30 8.45 21.02
CA LYS A 178 28.58 9.13 22.11
C LYS A 178 28.50 8.31 23.40
N LYS A 179 28.71 6.98 23.37
CA LYS A 179 28.76 6.13 24.57
C LYS A 179 30.14 6.13 25.24
N ILE A 180 31.20 6.61 24.59
CA ILE A 180 32.56 6.63 25.09
C ILE A 180 32.89 8.01 25.77
N THR A 181 32.02 8.99 25.55
CA THR A 181 32.18 10.37 26.10
C THR A 181 31.23 10.66 27.28
N ARG A 182 30.71 9.63 27.94
CA ARG A 182 30.02 9.64 29.22
C ARG A 182 30.72 8.65 30.15
#